data_c4b24d1f2c681a0adfb83d65cd90708c
#
_entry.id   c4b24d1f2c681a0adfb83d65cd90708c
#
_cell.length_a   1.000
_cell.length_b   1.000
_cell.length_c   1.000
_cell.angle_alpha   90.00
_cell.angle_beta   90.00
_cell.angle_gamma   90.00
#
_symmetry.space_group_name_H-M   'P 1'
#
loop_
_entity.id
_entity.type
_entity.pdbx_description
1 polymer ?
#
loop_
_entity_poly.entity_id
_entity_poly.type
_entity_poly.pdbx_seq_one_letter_code
_entity_poly.pdbx_strand_id
1 'polypeptide(L)'
;MTTTQITRTETTETITYAAIIDGIEASFLDIDATTRKVTNVETLTAYARQGLARSLWVAANAEAECFHAVEHHRTPEGDAFAQAVGGETIAPELDIIVRKALGK
;
A
#
# COMPACT_ATOMS: atom_id res chain seq x y z
N MET A 1 13.23 17.71 -16.99
CA MET A 1 12.38 16.51 -17.01
C MET A 1 12.27 15.92 -15.60
N THR A 2 11.06 15.70 -15.11
CA THR A 2 10.85 15.13 -13.79
C THR A 2 11.07 13.63 -13.82
N THR A 3 11.89 13.12 -12.92
CA THR A 3 12.16 11.69 -12.82
C THR A 3 11.49 11.14 -11.57
N THR A 4 10.71 10.07 -11.74
CA THR A 4 10.09 9.36 -10.62
C THR A 4 10.95 8.14 -10.29
N GLN A 5 11.33 8.02 -9.04
CA GLN A 5 12.08 6.87 -8.53
C GLN A 5 11.20 6.14 -7.53
N ILE A 6 11.09 4.81 -7.66
CA ILE A 6 10.38 4.00 -6.69
C ILE A 6 11.40 3.33 -5.79
N THR A 7 11.25 3.52 -4.48
CA THR A 7 12.10 2.89 -3.47
C THR A 7 11.31 1.85 -2.71
N ARG A 8 12.01 0.89 -2.12
CA ARG A 8 11.43 -0.16 -1.29
C ARG A 8 12.25 -0.29 -0.02
N THR A 9 11.57 -0.20 1.13
CA THR A 9 12.19 -0.46 2.42
C THR A 9 11.38 -1.53 3.14
N GLU A 10 12.03 -2.26 4.02
CA GLU A 10 11.37 -3.35 4.74
C GLU A 10 11.84 -3.38 6.19
N THR A 11 10.86 -3.52 7.10
CA THR A 11 11.12 -3.84 8.50
C THR A 11 10.53 -5.22 8.77
N THR A 12 10.63 -5.70 10.01
CA THR A 12 10.03 -6.97 10.40
C THR A 12 8.50 -6.99 10.16
N GLU A 13 7.85 -5.84 10.29
CA GLU A 13 6.39 -5.73 10.24
C GLU A 13 5.85 -5.12 8.95
N THR A 14 6.61 -4.26 8.29
CA THR A 14 6.11 -3.44 7.19
C THR A 14 7.05 -3.39 6.00
N ILE A 15 6.48 -3.48 4.81
CA ILE A 15 7.18 -3.20 3.56
C ILE A 15 6.61 -1.90 3.02
N THR A 16 7.47 -0.93 2.71
CA THR A 16 7.04 0.37 2.19
C THR A 16 7.59 0.60 0.79
N TYR A 17 6.71 0.90 -0.14
CA TYR A 17 7.07 1.37 -1.48
C TYR A 17 6.79 2.87 -1.53
N ALA A 18 7.74 3.65 -2.00
CA ALA A 18 7.60 5.09 -2.06
C ALA A 18 7.99 5.62 -3.45
N ALA A 19 7.24 6.61 -3.91
CA ALA A 19 7.56 7.32 -5.15
C ALA A 19 8.24 8.63 -4.80
N ILE A 20 9.47 8.79 -5.27
CA ILE A 20 10.28 9.97 -5.00
C ILE A 20 10.35 10.80 -6.28
N ILE A 21 9.94 12.06 -6.20
CA ILE A 21 9.99 13.00 -7.32
C ILE A 21 10.84 14.19 -6.90
N ASP A 22 11.96 14.40 -7.59
CA ASP A 22 12.88 15.50 -7.28
C ASP A 22 13.29 15.56 -5.81
N GLY A 23 13.54 14.37 -5.22
CA GLY A 23 13.93 14.25 -3.82
C GLY A 23 12.79 14.33 -2.82
N ILE A 24 11.55 14.46 -3.29
CA ILE A 24 10.36 14.55 -2.42
C ILE A 24 9.61 13.23 -2.45
N GLU A 25 9.29 12.68 -1.27
CA GLU A 25 8.43 11.50 -1.16
C GLU A 25 7.00 11.92 -1.48
N ALA A 26 6.61 11.76 -2.74
CA ALA A 26 5.32 12.22 -3.24
C ALA A 26 4.17 11.28 -2.92
N SER A 27 4.46 9.98 -2.77
CA SER A 27 3.45 8.97 -2.48
C SER A 27 4.11 7.79 -1.79
N PHE A 28 3.36 7.09 -0.93
CA PHE A 28 3.86 5.84 -0.34
C PHE A 28 2.74 4.84 -0.15
N LEU A 29 3.12 3.56 -0.09
CA LEU A 29 2.25 2.42 0.12
C LEU A 29 2.89 1.52 1.16
N ASP A 30 2.24 1.36 2.31
CA ASP A 30 2.68 0.45 3.36
C ASP A 30 1.91 -0.85 3.29
N ILE A 31 2.62 -1.96 3.41
CA ILE A 31 2.07 -3.31 3.32
C ILE A 31 2.54 -4.10 4.52
N ASP A 32 1.62 -4.85 5.16
CA ASP A 32 1.98 -5.77 6.23
C ASP A 32 2.91 -6.85 5.64
N ALA A 33 4.09 -7.03 6.25
CA ALA A 33 5.10 -7.96 5.72
C ALA A 33 4.68 -9.42 5.80
N THR A 34 3.76 -9.76 6.70
CA THR A 34 3.30 -11.13 6.89
C THR A 34 2.11 -11.46 5.99
N THR A 35 1.09 -10.59 5.95
CA THR A 35 -0.15 -10.86 5.24
C THR A 35 -0.19 -10.29 3.83
N ARG A 36 0.70 -9.35 3.51
CA ARG A 36 0.70 -8.58 2.27
C ARG A 36 -0.53 -7.66 2.15
N LYS A 37 -1.16 -7.35 3.28
CA LYS A 37 -2.30 -6.44 3.33
C LYS A 37 -1.83 -4.99 3.31
N VAL A 38 -2.47 -4.16 2.48
CA VAL A 38 -2.22 -2.70 2.48
C VAL A 38 -2.67 -2.13 3.82
N THR A 39 -1.75 -1.47 4.52
CA THR A 39 -2.05 -0.85 5.82
C THR A 39 -2.16 0.66 5.73
N ASN A 40 -1.51 1.27 4.73
CA ASN A 40 -1.63 2.71 4.51
C ASN A 40 -1.24 3.05 3.08
N VAL A 41 -1.86 4.08 2.53
CA VAL A 41 -1.50 4.63 1.23
C VAL A 41 -1.79 6.12 1.25
N GLU A 42 -0.81 6.92 0.85
CA GLU A 42 -0.97 8.38 0.79
C GLU A 42 -0.24 8.95 -0.41
N THR A 43 -0.79 10.03 -0.95
CA THR A 43 -0.17 10.81 -2.01
C THR A 43 -0.32 12.29 -1.64
N LEU A 44 0.78 13.03 -1.72
CA LEU A 44 0.73 14.47 -1.46
C LEU A 44 -0.21 15.13 -2.48
N THR A 45 -1.02 16.07 -2.02
CA THR A 45 -2.02 16.76 -2.86
C THR A 45 -1.40 17.36 -4.12
N ALA A 46 -0.19 17.91 -4.02
CA ALA A 46 0.51 18.50 -5.16
C ALA A 46 0.83 17.48 -6.27
N TYR A 47 0.85 16.20 -5.94
CA TYR A 47 1.19 15.13 -6.87
C TYR A 47 0.02 14.19 -7.14
N ALA A 48 -1.17 14.56 -6.69
CA ALA A 48 -2.37 13.73 -6.86
C ALA A 48 -2.72 13.57 -8.35
N ARG A 49 -3.42 12.48 -8.66
CA ARG A 49 -3.93 12.18 -10.01
C ARG A 49 -2.85 11.95 -11.06
N GLN A 50 -1.63 11.62 -10.66
CA GLN A 50 -0.55 11.27 -11.58
C GLN A 50 -0.31 9.77 -11.65
N GLY A 51 -1.15 8.97 -10.99
CA GLY A 51 -1.02 7.52 -10.99
C GLY A 51 0.11 6.99 -10.11
N LEU A 52 0.61 7.77 -9.17
CA LEU A 52 1.73 7.36 -8.31
C LEU A 52 1.36 6.17 -7.42
N ALA A 53 0.23 6.26 -6.71
CA ALA A 53 -0.22 5.17 -5.84
C ALA A 53 -0.46 3.88 -6.64
N ARG A 54 -1.02 4.00 -7.84
CA ARG A 54 -1.22 2.85 -8.74
C ARG A 54 0.12 2.25 -9.14
N SER A 55 1.13 3.07 -9.44
CA SER A 55 2.46 2.59 -9.80
C SER A 55 3.09 1.81 -8.63
N LEU A 56 2.89 2.27 -7.39
CA LEU A 56 3.38 1.59 -6.21
C LEU A 56 2.67 0.25 -6.02
N TRP A 57 1.35 0.21 -6.25
CA TRP A 57 0.56 -1.01 -6.18
C TRP A 57 1.05 -2.03 -7.20
N VAL A 58 1.30 -1.59 -8.43
CA VAL A 58 1.83 -2.47 -9.49
C VAL A 58 3.21 -3.02 -9.10
N ALA A 59 4.10 -2.17 -8.59
CA ALA A 59 5.43 -2.59 -8.17
C ALA A 59 5.37 -3.61 -7.04
N ALA A 60 4.49 -3.38 -6.05
CA ALA A 60 4.33 -4.29 -4.92
C ALA A 60 3.80 -5.65 -5.37
N ASN A 61 2.78 -5.67 -6.24
CA ASN A 61 2.20 -6.91 -6.74
C ASN A 61 3.13 -7.68 -7.67
N ALA A 62 4.07 -6.99 -8.33
CA ALA A 62 5.09 -7.66 -9.15
C ALA A 62 6.02 -8.51 -8.30
N GLU A 63 6.23 -8.14 -7.03
CA GLU A 63 7.03 -8.91 -6.10
C GLU A 63 6.24 -10.08 -5.52
N ALA A 64 5.03 -9.82 -5.01
CA ALA A 64 4.10 -10.82 -4.50
C ALA A 64 2.72 -10.20 -4.40
N GLU A 65 1.68 -11.02 -4.52
CA GLU A 65 0.30 -10.53 -4.47
C GLU A 65 0.03 -9.77 -3.17
N CYS A 66 -0.63 -8.61 -3.29
CA CYS A 66 -1.03 -7.78 -2.17
C CYS A 66 -2.55 -7.79 -2.03
N PHE A 67 -3.03 -7.47 -0.82
CA PHE A 67 -4.45 -7.52 -0.49
C PHE A 67 -4.89 -6.21 0.14
N HIS A 68 -6.14 -5.82 -0.11
CA HIS A 68 -6.74 -4.67 0.57
C HIS A 68 -7.26 -5.10 1.94
N ALA A 69 -7.28 -4.16 2.89
CA ALA A 69 -7.92 -4.38 4.19
C ALA A 69 -9.42 -4.65 3.97
N VAL A 70 -10.05 -5.35 4.92
CA VAL A 70 -11.51 -5.54 4.86
C VAL A 70 -12.20 -4.18 4.80
N GLU A 71 -13.31 -4.10 4.09
CA GLU A 71 -13.93 -2.83 3.72
C GLU A 71 -14.17 -1.90 4.91
N HIS A 72 -14.70 -2.43 6.02
CA HIS A 72 -15.01 -1.61 7.19
C HIS A 72 -13.77 -1.18 8.00
N HIS A 73 -12.59 -1.67 7.64
CA HIS A 73 -11.33 -1.23 8.24
C HIS A 73 -10.59 -0.22 7.36
N ARG A 74 -11.12 0.09 6.17
CA ARG A 74 -10.49 1.02 5.25
C ARG A 74 -10.83 2.45 5.60
N THR A 75 -9.85 3.37 5.42
CA THR A 75 -10.14 4.80 5.41
C THR A 75 -10.87 5.13 4.11
N PRO A 76 -11.54 6.31 3.99
CA PRO A 76 -12.15 6.72 2.71
C PRO A 76 -11.14 6.72 1.56
N GLU A 77 -9.92 7.18 1.80
CA GLU A 77 -8.85 7.20 0.80
C GLU A 77 -8.42 5.79 0.42
N GLY A 78 -8.29 4.90 1.42
CA GLY A 78 -7.94 3.50 1.18
C GLY A 78 -9.00 2.76 0.38
N ASP A 79 -10.27 3.02 0.66
CA ASP A 79 -11.37 2.41 -0.08
C ASP A 79 -11.41 2.90 -1.53
N ALA A 80 -11.24 4.21 -1.74
CA ALA A 80 -11.17 4.79 -3.07
C ALA A 80 -10.00 4.20 -3.86
N PHE A 81 -8.85 4.01 -3.21
CA PHE A 81 -7.68 3.40 -3.81
C PHE A 81 -7.98 1.95 -4.22
N ALA A 82 -8.59 1.16 -3.33
CA ALA A 82 -8.94 -0.23 -3.61
C ALA A 82 -9.85 -0.34 -4.83
N GLN A 83 -10.84 0.54 -4.94
CA GLN A 83 -11.75 0.56 -6.08
C GLN A 83 -11.04 0.96 -7.36
N ALA A 84 -10.09 1.89 -7.28
CA ALA A 84 -9.39 2.39 -8.46
C ALA A 84 -8.41 1.36 -9.04
N VAL A 85 -7.70 0.59 -8.20
CA VAL A 85 -6.66 -0.34 -8.66
C VAL A 85 -7.14 -1.79 -8.74
N GLY A 86 -8.25 -2.12 -8.09
CA GLY A 86 -8.74 -3.51 -8.01
C GLY A 86 -7.89 -4.35 -7.06
N GLY A 87 -7.97 -5.67 -7.22
CA GLY A 87 -7.22 -6.61 -6.38
C GLY A 87 -8.10 -7.23 -5.29
N GLU A 88 -7.58 -8.25 -4.66
CA GLU A 88 -8.32 -9.02 -3.66
C GLU A 88 -8.32 -8.33 -2.30
N THR A 89 -9.38 -8.57 -1.53
CA THR A 89 -9.47 -8.17 -0.13
C THR A 89 -8.99 -9.34 0.72
N ILE A 90 -8.24 -9.05 1.79
CA ILE A 90 -7.77 -10.10 2.70
C ILE A 90 -8.96 -10.84 3.31
N ALA A 91 -8.84 -12.16 3.48
CA ALA A 91 -9.87 -12.95 4.15
C ALA A 91 -9.97 -12.49 5.61
N PRO A 92 -11.19 -12.15 6.11
CA PRO A 92 -11.34 -11.65 7.47
C PRO A 92 -10.78 -12.60 8.54
N GLU A 93 -10.93 -13.90 8.35
CA GLU A 93 -10.42 -14.90 9.28
C GLU A 93 -8.90 -14.86 9.38
N LEU A 94 -8.22 -14.72 8.26
CA LEU A 94 -6.76 -14.64 8.22
C LEU A 94 -6.27 -13.38 8.91
N ASP A 95 -6.92 -12.24 8.66
CA ASP A 95 -6.55 -10.97 9.27
C ASP A 95 -6.65 -11.04 10.80
N ILE A 96 -7.74 -11.62 11.31
CA ILE A 96 -7.95 -11.78 12.77
C ILE A 96 -6.90 -12.72 13.37
N ILE A 97 -6.64 -13.85 12.73
CA ILE A 97 -5.68 -14.85 13.22
C ILE A 97 -4.28 -14.26 13.30
N VAL A 98 -3.86 -13.55 12.26
CA VAL A 98 -2.53 -12.93 12.21
C VAL A 98 -2.40 -11.85 13.30
N ARG A 99 -3.44 -11.04 13.49
CA ARG A 99 -3.43 -10.00 14.53
C ARG A 99 -3.28 -10.61 15.92
N LYS A 100 -3.97 -11.70 16.21
CA LYS A 100 -3.84 -12.40 17.50
C LYS A 100 -2.43 -12.96 17.67
N ALA A 101 -1.88 -13.59 16.64
CA ALA A 101 -0.55 -14.18 16.70
C ALA A 101 0.52 -13.13 16.93
N LEU A 102 0.32 -11.90 16.42
CA LEU A 102 1.27 -10.79 16.57
C LEU A 102 1.01 -9.94 17.82
N GLY A 103 -0.04 -10.27 18.61
CA GLY A 103 -0.38 -9.50 19.80
C GLY A 103 -1.00 -8.14 19.50
N LYS A 104 -1.65 -8.00 18.38
CA LYS A 104 -2.25 -6.72 17.95
C LYS A 104 -3.76 -6.72 18.08
#